data_8822ec2b95674156cc7d245ced6a9fec
#
_entry.id   8822ec2b95674156cc7d245ced6a9fec
#
_cell.length_a   1.000
_cell.length_b   1.000
_cell.length_c   1.000
_cell.angle_alpha   90.00
_cell.angle_beta   90.00
_cell.angle_gamma   90.00
#
_symmetry.space_group_name_H-M   'P 1'
#
loop_
_entity.id
_entity.type
_entity.pdbx_description
1 polymer ?
#
loop_
_entity_poly.entity_id
_entity_poly.type
_entity_poly.pdbx_seq_one_letter_code
_entity_poly.pdbx_strand_id
1 'polypeptide(L)'
;MYRVLWAYLKQQYSSLTAYKSAFCMTLVNVFIRIYAYAMLWMTLYKQNASLFGNIDLNQMLLYSIFSISLSQAFTWWDGPHIYVEENIKNGRIICDLLKPMELQTQLFLRTLSSTVVNLCIFTIPSFLISTWFFKLELNVNIIGAIITFVLGFLLLFSMNYILSLICFLSLDLEGYLYIFHALIAFCSGQVVPLWFYPDFLLRIINWLPFKYVFYEPLLLFIRNGNLFQTVCFQVIWIFILSLIGRFMWKCVSKKIIVQGG
;
A
#
# COMPACT_ATOMS: atom_id res chain seq x y z
N MET A 1 -6.80 0.46 24.10
CA MET A 1 -6.44 0.27 22.69
C MET A 1 -7.66 0.13 21.79
N TYR A 2 -8.61 -0.78 22.08
CA TYR A 2 -9.83 -0.98 21.27
C TYR A 2 -10.68 0.31 21.08
N ARG A 3 -10.92 1.07 22.14
CA ARG A 3 -11.66 2.35 22.06
C ARG A 3 -11.00 3.39 21.17
N VAL A 4 -9.67 3.42 21.15
CA VAL A 4 -8.89 4.34 20.31
C VAL A 4 -8.98 3.94 18.84
N LEU A 5 -8.83 2.66 18.54
CA LEU A 5 -9.00 2.14 17.19
C LEU A 5 -10.41 2.45 16.65
N TRP A 6 -11.45 2.22 17.46
CA TRP A 6 -12.83 2.54 17.09
C TRP A 6 -13.04 4.03 16.80
N ALA A 7 -12.41 4.90 17.59
CA ALA A 7 -12.46 6.35 17.38
C ALA A 7 -11.81 6.73 16.04
N TYR A 8 -10.63 6.17 15.70
CA TYR A 8 -9.98 6.40 14.40
C TYR A 8 -10.81 5.85 13.23
N LEU A 9 -11.42 4.67 13.35
CA LEU A 9 -12.32 4.11 12.33
C LEU A 9 -13.50 5.04 12.07
N LYS A 10 -14.15 5.51 13.13
CA LYS A 10 -15.29 6.45 13.03
C LYS A 10 -14.85 7.77 12.41
N GLN A 11 -13.71 8.31 12.80
CA GLN A 11 -13.15 9.53 12.24
C GLN A 11 -12.89 9.38 10.74
N GLN A 12 -12.25 8.29 10.33
CA GLN A 12 -11.93 8.04 8.93
C GLN A 12 -13.20 7.87 8.08
N TYR A 13 -14.18 7.11 8.56
CA TYR A 13 -15.47 6.97 7.89
C TYR A 13 -16.20 8.30 7.75
N SER A 14 -16.24 9.11 8.83
CA SER A 14 -16.88 10.43 8.80
C SER A 14 -16.17 11.38 7.84
N SER A 15 -14.84 11.34 7.76
CA SER A 15 -14.06 12.17 6.83
C SER A 15 -14.40 11.83 5.37
N LEU A 16 -14.46 10.54 5.03
CA LEU A 16 -14.82 10.09 3.68
C LEU A 16 -16.25 10.48 3.29
N THR A 17 -17.20 10.39 4.23
CA THR A 17 -18.61 10.69 3.96
C THR A 17 -18.93 12.19 4.00
N ALA A 18 -18.09 12.98 4.64
CA ALA A 18 -18.24 14.46 4.68
C ALA A 18 -18.07 15.09 3.28
N TYR A 19 -17.16 14.55 2.46
CA TYR A 19 -16.87 15.05 1.12
C TYR A 19 -17.44 14.15 0.03
N LYS A 20 -18.77 14.17 -0.13
CA LYS A 20 -19.50 13.30 -1.08
C LYS A 20 -18.98 13.37 -2.51
N SER A 21 -18.61 14.56 -2.99
CA SER A 21 -18.07 14.73 -4.35
C SER A 21 -16.72 14.05 -4.51
N ALA A 22 -15.81 14.19 -3.56
CA ALA A 22 -14.52 13.53 -3.57
C ALA A 22 -14.68 12.00 -3.50
N PHE A 23 -15.60 11.51 -2.68
CA PHE A 23 -15.94 10.09 -2.59
C PHE A 23 -16.42 9.53 -3.94
N CYS A 24 -17.39 10.20 -4.60
CA CYS A 24 -17.88 9.77 -5.91
C CYS A 24 -16.77 9.81 -6.97
N MET A 25 -15.93 10.85 -6.97
CA MET A 25 -14.81 10.98 -7.89
C MET A 25 -13.77 9.86 -7.71
N THR A 26 -13.49 9.46 -6.46
CA THR A 26 -12.60 8.34 -6.18
C THR A 26 -13.15 7.03 -6.75
N LEU A 27 -14.45 6.73 -6.54
CA LEU A 27 -15.09 5.55 -7.13
C LEU A 27 -15.00 5.56 -8.66
N VAL A 28 -15.37 6.67 -9.28
CA VAL A 28 -15.30 6.81 -10.75
C VAL A 28 -13.87 6.60 -11.25
N ASN A 29 -12.87 7.20 -10.60
CA ASN A 29 -11.47 7.04 -10.95
C ASN A 29 -11.03 5.56 -10.90
N VAL A 30 -11.40 4.83 -9.84
CA VAL A 30 -11.05 3.40 -9.70
C VAL A 30 -11.62 2.59 -10.87
N PHE A 31 -12.90 2.77 -11.21
CA PHE A 31 -13.52 2.04 -12.31
C PHE A 31 -12.96 2.44 -13.68
N ILE A 32 -12.67 3.72 -13.91
CA ILE A 32 -12.02 4.17 -15.16
C ILE A 32 -10.64 3.50 -15.30
N ARG A 33 -9.83 3.46 -14.23
CA ARG A 33 -8.53 2.80 -14.25
C ARG A 33 -8.65 1.30 -14.52
N ILE A 34 -9.56 0.62 -13.83
CA ILE A 34 -9.81 -0.82 -14.03
C ILE A 34 -10.21 -1.09 -15.48
N TYR A 35 -11.16 -0.31 -16.02
CA TYR A 35 -11.61 -0.46 -17.39
C TYR A 35 -10.49 -0.21 -18.41
N ALA A 36 -9.71 0.86 -18.23
CA ALA A 36 -8.60 1.21 -19.11
C ALA A 36 -7.54 0.09 -19.15
N TYR A 37 -7.14 -0.44 -17.98
CA TYR A 37 -6.18 -1.54 -17.90
C TYR A 37 -6.76 -2.84 -18.48
N ALA A 38 -8.02 -3.15 -18.23
CA ALA A 38 -8.67 -4.33 -18.80
C ALA A 38 -8.70 -4.26 -20.33
N MET A 39 -9.07 -3.11 -20.90
CA MET A 39 -9.08 -2.92 -22.36
C MET A 39 -7.67 -2.99 -22.97
N LEU A 40 -6.68 -2.43 -22.27
CA LEU A 40 -5.28 -2.53 -22.69
C LEU A 40 -4.85 -4.00 -22.80
N TRP A 41 -5.04 -4.79 -21.73
CA TRP A 41 -4.64 -6.20 -21.74
C TRP A 41 -5.43 -7.03 -22.72
N MET A 42 -6.75 -6.84 -22.83
CA MET A 42 -7.56 -7.53 -23.84
C MET A 42 -7.07 -7.25 -25.28
N THR A 43 -6.66 -6.02 -25.56
CA THR A 43 -6.16 -5.63 -26.89
C THR A 43 -4.79 -6.25 -27.16
N LEU A 44 -3.88 -6.21 -26.18
CA LEU A 44 -2.55 -6.82 -26.31
C LEU A 44 -2.61 -8.33 -26.52
N TYR A 45 -3.47 -9.02 -25.78
CA TYR A 45 -3.65 -10.48 -25.93
C TYR A 45 -4.28 -10.86 -27.28
N LYS A 46 -5.17 -10.03 -27.83
CA LYS A 46 -5.72 -10.25 -29.19
C LYS A 46 -4.66 -10.12 -30.27
N GLN A 47 -3.70 -9.22 -30.12
CA GLN A 47 -2.67 -8.97 -31.13
C GLN A 47 -1.54 -10.01 -31.06
N ASN A 48 -1.06 -10.36 -29.88
CA ASN A 48 0.14 -11.18 -29.69
C ASN A 48 0.06 -12.06 -28.44
N ALA A 49 -0.86 -13.00 -28.40
CA ALA A 49 -1.01 -13.93 -27.26
C ALA A 49 0.28 -14.72 -26.95
N SER A 50 1.10 -15.00 -27.97
CA SER A 50 2.37 -15.74 -27.83
C SER A 50 3.45 -15.03 -27.01
N LEU A 51 3.38 -13.70 -26.87
CA LEU A 51 4.35 -12.92 -26.08
C LEU A 51 4.17 -13.08 -24.57
N PHE A 52 3.01 -13.57 -24.12
CA PHE A 52 2.66 -13.64 -22.69
C PHE A 52 2.95 -15.01 -22.05
N GLY A 53 3.52 -15.95 -22.83
CA GLY A 53 3.96 -17.27 -22.35
C GLY A 53 2.80 -18.06 -21.72
N ASN A 54 3.00 -18.52 -20.48
CA ASN A 54 2.04 -19.34 -19.73
C ASN A 54 1.01 -18.53 -18.92
N ILE A 55 0.90 -17.21 -19.17
CA ILE A 55 -0.04 -16.34 -18.42
C ILE A 55 -1.31 -16.20 -19.24
N ASP A 56 -2.41 -16.69 -18.69
CA ASP A 56 -3.72 -16.56 -19.33
C ASP A 56 -4.29 -15.14 -19.15
N LEU A 57 -5.12 -14.71 -20.11
CA LEU A 57 -5.81 -13.41 -20.07
C LEU A 57 -6.61 -13.24 -18.77
N ASN A 58 -7.31 -14.29 -18.32
CA ASN A 58 -8.06 -14.25 -17.05
C ASN A 58 -7.16 -13.92 -15.85
N GLN A 59 -5.98 -14.56 -15.77
CA GLN A 59 -5.00 -14.29 -14.71
C GLN A 59 -4.47 -12.85 -14.76
N MET A 60 -4.23 -12.34 -15.97
CA MET A 60 -3.74 -10.98 -16.18
C MET A 60 -4.78 -9.93 -15.77
N LEU A 61 -6.04 -10.15 -16.14
CA LEU A 61 -7.14 -9.28 -15.75
C LEU A 61 -7.36 -9.32 -14.24
N LEU A 62 -7.36 -10.51 -13.61
CA LEU A 62 -7.45 -10.65 -12.16
C LEU A 62 -6.33 -9.90 -11.44
N TYR A 63 -5.07 -10.05 -11.92
CA TYR A 63 -3.93 -9.33 -11.37
C TYR A 63 -4.15 -7.82 -11.40
N SER A 64 -4.48 -7.28 -12.56
CA SER A 64 -4.62 -5.84 -12.77
C SER A 64 -5.79 -5.26 -11.99
N ILE A 65 -6.95 -5.90 -12.01
CA ILE A 65 -8.15 -5.46 -11.28
C ILE A 65 -7.87 -5.47 -9.78
N PHE A 66 -7.27 -6.54 -9.27
CA PHE A 66 -7.01 -6.63 -7.85
C PHE A 66 -5.90 -5.68 -7.40
N SER A 67 -4.84 -5.51 -8.20
CA SER A 67 -3.78 -4.53 -7.94
C SER A 67 -4.32 -3.11 -7.83
N ILE A 68 -5.17 -2.69 -8.78
CA ILE A 68 -5.79 -1.37 -8.80
C ILE A 68 -6.74 -1.21 -7.60
N SER A 69 -7.57 -2.21 -7.32
CA SER A 69 -8.50 -2.19 -6.19
C SER A 69 -7.74 -2.12 -4.85
N LEU A 70 -6.70 -2.94 -4.68
CA LEU A 70 -5.88 -2.97 -3.47
C LEU A 70 -5.10 -1.68 -3.25
N SER A 71 -4.70 -0.98 -4.32
CA SER A 71 -4.02 0.30 -4.23
C SER A 71 -4.83 1.38 -3.51
N GLN A 72 -6.16 1.23 -3.45
CA GLN A 72 -7.03 2.13 -2.70
C GLN A 72 -6.98 1.86 -1.19
N ALA A 73 -6.78 0.61 -0.80
CA ALA A 73 -6.62 0.25 0.61
C ALA A 73 -5.25 0.65 1.15
N PHE A 74 -4.22 0.37 0.38
CA PHE A 74 -2.85 0.71 0.73
C PHE A 74 -2.58 2.17 0.38
N THR A 75 -3.03 3.06 1.25
CA THR A 75 -2.95 4.53 1.10
C THR A 75 -1.50 5.02 1.17
N TRP A 76 -0.70 4.66 0.18
CA TRP A 76 0.70 5.10 0.09
C TRP A 76 0.83 6.58 -0.31
N TRP A 77 -0.17 7.15 -1.01
CA TRP A 77 -0.26 8.56 -1.32
C TRP A 77 -0.68 9.43 -0.14
N ASP A 78 -1.41 8.87 0.84
CA ASP A 78 -1.90 9.55 2.04
C ASP A 78 -1.45 8.78 3.29
N GLY A 79 -0.18 8.44 3.31
CA GLY A 79 0.44 7.67 4.38
C GLY A 79 0.71 8.50 5.65
N PRO A 80 1.18 7.85 6.72
CA PRO A 80 1.50 8.50 8.00
C PRO A 80 2.54 9.62 7.87
N HIS A 81 3.37 9.59 6.84
CA HIS A 81 4.38 10.61 6.57
C HIS A 81 3.75 11.97 6.22
N ILE A 82 2.67 12.02 5.41
CA ILE A 82 1.95 13.26 5.09
C ILE A 82 1.33 13.87 6.34
N TYR A 83 0.70 13.02 7.17
CA TYR A 83 0.15 13.48 8.44
C TYR A 83 1.21 14.09 9.36
N VAL A 84 2.37 13.45 9.47
CA VAL A 84 3.48 13.92 10.31
C VAL A 84 4.05 15.22 9.74
N GLU A 85 4.29 15.31 8.45
CA GLU A 85 4.78 16.50 7.77
C GLU A 85 3.86 17.70 8.01
N GLU A 86 2.56 17.55 7.77
CA GLU A 86 1.57 18.59 7.97
C GLU A 86 1.54 19.06 9.43
N ASN A 87 1.56 18.11 10.38
CA ASN A 87 1.53 18.46 11.80
C ASN A 87 2.84 19.08 12.32
N ILE A 88 3.99 18.76 11.71
CA ILE A 88 5.25 19.46 11.99
C ILE A 88 5.16 20.89 11.47
N LYS A 89 4.77 21.10 10.22
CA LYS A 89 4.62 22.44 9.61
C LYS A 89 3.66 23.33 10.39
N ASN A 90 2.58 22.75 10.94
CA ASN A 90 1.56 23.48 11.71
C ASN A 90 1.85 23.51 13.24
N GLY A 91 2.96 22.94 13.72
CA GLY A 91 3.29 22.85 15.14
C GLY A 91 2.42 21.90 15.96
N ARG A 92 1.45 21.21 15.35
CA ARG A 92 0.49 20.33 16.03
C ARG A 92 1.09 19.00 16.47
N ILE A 93 2.25 18.63 15.95
CA ILE A 93 2.93 17.38 16.31
C ILE A 93 3.20 17.25 17.81
N ILE A 94 3.35 18.39 18.51
CA ILE A 94 3.52 18.45 19.96
C ILE A 94 2.35 17.79 20.68
N CYS A 95 1.12 18.02 20.23
CA CYS A 95 -0.06 17.41 20.81
C CYS A 95 -0.05 15.89 20.70
N ASP A 96 0.53 15.34 19.62
CA ASP A 96 0.67 13.89 19.44
C ASP A 96 1.78 13.31 20.33
N LEU A 97 2.87 14.06 20.52
CA LEU A 97 3.99 13.64 21.40
C LEU A 97 3.63 13.69 22.88
N LEU A 98 2.68 14.53 23.29
CA LEU A 98 2.18 14.62 24.67
C LEU A 98 1.17 13.52 25.03
N LYS A 99 0.64 12.79 24.05
CA LYS A 99 -0.29 11.69 24.34
C LYS A 99 0.43 10.54 25.05
N PRO A 100 -0.25 9.81 25.97
CA PRO A 100 0.32 8.67 26.68
C PRO A 100 0.40 7.42 25.78
N MET A 101 0.87 7.58 24.56
CA MET A 101 0.98 6.54 23.54
C MET A 101 2.13 6.87 22.58
N GLU A 102 2.98 5.89 22.28
CA GLU A 102 4.08 6.06 21.34
C GLU A 102 3.59 6.54 19.97
N LEU A 103 4.33 7.45 19.35
CA LEU A 103 4.00 8.00 18.01
C LEU A 103 3.80 6.90 16.97
N GLN A 104 4.68 5.87 16.97
CA GLN A 104 4.55 4.72 16.07
C GLN A 104 3.19 4.03 16.20
N THR A 105 2.72 3.81 17.43
CA THR A 105 1.43 3.17 17.70
C THR A 105 0.26 4.04 17.23
N GLN A 106 0.35 5.36 17.45
CA GLN A 106 -0.69 6.31 16.98
C GLN A 106 -0.80 6.29 15.47
N LEU A 107 0.34 6.38 14.76
CA LEU A 107 0.40 6.34 13.30
C LEU A 107 -0.08 4.99 12.76
N PHE A 108 0.29 3.88 13.43
CA PHE A 108 -0.17 2.54 13.05
C PHE A 108 -1.69 2.41 13.13
N LEU A 109 -2.29 2.79 14.25
CA LEU A 109 -3.74 2.71 14.44
C LEU A 109 -4.50 3.59 13.44
N ARG A 110 -3.96 4.78 13.13
CA ARG A 110 -4.51 5.68 12.13
C ARG A 110 -4.47 5.06 10.73
N THR A 111 -3.29 4.56 10.30
CA THR A 111 -3.11 3.93 8.99
C THR A 111 -3.95 2.65 8.86
N LEU A 112 -3.97 1.81 9.91
CA LEU A 112 -4.80 0.62 9.94
C LEU A 112 -6.29 0.96 9.78
N SER A 113 -6.76 2.01 10.47
CA SER A 113 -8.15 2.44 10.37
C SER A 113 -8.50 2.92 8.97
N SER A 114 -7.61 3.71 8.33
CA SER A 114 -7.77 4.14 6.94
C SER A 114 -7.80 2.95 5.99
N THR A 115 -6.85 2.03 6.12
CA THR A 115 -6.78 0.82 5.28
C THR A 115 -8.04 -0.05 5.40
N VAL A 116 -8.53 -0.29 6.62
CA VAL A 116 -9.75 -1.11 6.85
C VAL A 116 -10.98 -0.44 6.22
N VAL A 117 -11.15 0.86 6.42
CA VAL A 117 -12.28 1.60 5.84
C VAL A 117 -12.21 1.59 4.31
N ASN A 118 -11.05 1.84 3.73
CA ASN A 118 -10.86 1.83 2.28
C ASN A 118 -11.00 0.42 1.68
N LEU A 119 -10.57 -0.64 2.40
CA LEU A 119 -10.82 -2.03 2.00
C LEU A 119 -12.32 -2.29 1.86
N CYS A 120 -13.11 -1.92 2.86
CA CYS A 120 -14.56 -2.18 2.86
C CYS A 120 -15.30 -1.35 1.82
N ILE A 121 -14.91 -0.09 1.63
CA ILE A 121 -15.67 0.86 0.81
C ILE A 121 -15.24 0.86 -0.66
N PHE A 122 -13.94 0.77 -0.93
CA PHE A 122 -13.41 0.88 -2.29
C PHE A 122 -12.90 -0.46 -2.83
N THR A 123 -12.01 -1.15 -2.10
CA THR A 123 -11.30 -2.32 -2.64
C THR A 123 -12.23 -3.50 -2.88
N ILE A 124 -12.98 -3.93 -1.87
CA ILE A 124 -13.86 -5.10 -1.98
C ILE A 124 -14.97 -4.85 -3.02
N PRO A 125 -15.73 -3.74 -2.99
CA PRO A 125 -16.77 -3.51 -3.98
C PRO A 125 -16.23 -3.35 -5.41
N SER A 126 -15.14 -2.61 -5.62
CA SER A 126 -14.57 -2.44 -6.96
C SER A 126 -14.05 -3.75 -7.54
N PHE A 127 -13.42 -4.60 -6.72
CA PHE A 127 -12.97 -5.91 -7.12
C PHE A 127 -14.14 -6.82 -7.52
N LEU A 128 -15.15 -6.96 -6.65
CA LEU A 128 -16.32 -7.83 -6.89
C LEU A 128 -17.13 -7.38 -8.12
N ILE A 129 -17.40 -6.07 -8.24
CA ILE A 129 -18.16 -5.54 -9.39
C ILE A 129 -17.39 -5.76 -10.69
N SER A 130 -16.07 -5.53 -10.67
CA SER A 130 -15.25 -5.69 -11.88
C SER A 130 -15.08 -7.15 -12.29
N THR A 131 -14.89 -8.07 -11.34
CA THR A 131 -14.80 -9.52 -11.65
C THR A 131 -16.11 -10.04 -12.21
N TRP A 132 -17.25 -9.60 -11.67
CA TRP A 132 -18.58 -9.94 -12.20
C TRP A 132 -18.81 -9.36 -13.61
N PHE A 133 -18.44 -8.10 -13.83
CA PHE A 133 -18.59 -7.42 -15.14
C PHE A 133 -17.77 -8.08 -16.25
N PHE A 134 -16.53 -8.44 -15.98
CA PHE A 134 -15.65 -9.11 -16.93
C PHE A 134 -15.82 -10.64 -16.95
N LYS A 135 -16.73 -11.19 -16.14
CA LYS A 135 -17.00 -12.65 -16.04
C LYS A 135 -15.75 -13.47 -15.77
N LEU A 136 -14.91 -13.03 -14.85
CA LEU A 136 -13.64 -13.67 -14.54
C LEU A 136 -13.84 -14.90 -13.65
N GLU A 137 -13.13 -15.98 -13.95
CA GLU A 137 -13.10 -17.18 -13.13
C GLU A 137 -12.20 -16.99 -11.92
N LEU A 138 -12.77 -17.12 -10.71
CA LEU A 138 -12.05 -16.98 -9.44
C LEU A 138 -11.52 -18.33 -8.98
N ASN A 139 -10.37 -18.73 -9.49
CA ASN A 139 -9.62 -19.86 -8.95
C ASN A 139 -8.47 -19.32 -8.08
N VAL A 140 -8.78 -18.91 -6.85
CA VAL A 140 -7.90 -18.09 -6.01
C VAL A 140 -7.61 -18.74 -4.66
N ASN A 141 -6.38 -18.58 -4.17
CA ASN A 141 -5.98 -18.99 -2.83
C ASN A 141 -6.24 -17.86 -1.82
N ILE A 142 -7.46 -17.84 -1.24
CA ILE A 142 -7.90 -16.76 -0.35
C ILE A 142 -7.09 -16.74 0.96
N ILE A 143 -6.80 -17.88 1.56
CA ILE A 143 -6.11 -17.94 2.87
C ILE A 143 -4.68 -17.43 2.75
N GLY A 144 -3.94 -17.91 1.75
CA GLY A 144 -2.57 -17.46 1.47
C GLY A 144 -2.51 -15.97 1.16
N ALA A 145 -3.50 -15.48 0.40
CA ALA A 145 -3.62 -14.06 0.07
C ALA A 145 -3.85 -13.19 1.32
N ILE A 146 -4.81 -13.54 2.18
CA ILE A 146 -5.10 -12.75 3.40
C ILE A 146 -3.84 -12.61 4.26
N ILE A 147 -3.13 -13.71 4.52
CA ILE A 147 -1.90 -13.68 5.33
C ILE A 147 -0.87 -12.74 4.71
N THR A 148 -0.59 -12.89 3.41
CA THR A 148 0.45 -12.11 2.74
C THR A 148 0.06 -10.65 2.51
N PHE A 149 -1.24 -10.31 2.38
CA PHE A 149 -1.71 -8.93 2.34
C PHE A 149 -1.60 -8.23 3.70
N VAL A 150 -1.91 -8.93 4.80
CA VAL A 150 -1.71 -8.38 6.14
C VAL A 150 -0.22 -8.09 6.38
N LEU A 151 0.67 -9.01 6.02
CA LEU A 151 2.11 -8.80 6.12
C LEU A 151 2.61 -7.72 5.16
N GLY A 152 2.07 -7.66 3.94
CA GLY A 152 2.34 -6.60 2.95
C GLY A 152 1.94 -5.21 3.47
N PHE A 153 0.80 -5.10 4.14
CA PHE A 153 0.39 -3.87 4.83
C PHE A 153 1.39 -3.47 5.93
N LEU A 154 1.81 -4.43 6.78
CA LEU A 154 2.79 -4.16 7.84
C LEU A 154 4.14 -3.72 7.26
N LEU A 155 4.54 -4.31 6.15
CA LEU A 155 5.76 -3.96 5.44
C LEU A 155 5.68 -2.53 4.88
N LEU A 156 4.59 -2.18 4.20
CA LEU A 156 4.34 -0.83 3.68
C LEU A 156 4.27 0.20 4.80
N PHE A 157 3.58 -0.12 5.91
CA PHE A 157 3.54 0.74 7.09
C PHE A 157 4.94 1.01 7.64
N SER A 158 5.78 -0.03 7.75
CA SER A 158 7.16 0.11 8.28
C SER A 158 8.00 1.05 7.40
N MET A 159 7.86 0.98 6.08
CA MET A 159 8.52 1.90 5.13
C MET A 159 8.01 3.34 5.31
N ASN A 160 6.70 3.52 5.32
CA ASN A 160 6.07 4.84 5.50
C ASN A 160 6.38 5.45 6.88
N TYR A 161 6.55 4.62 7.91
CA TYR A 161 6.98 5.08 9.23
C TYR A 161 8.40 5.65 9.20
N ILE A 162 9.32 5.00 8.50
CA ILE A 162 10.68 5.52 8.30
C ILE A 162 10.65 6.88 7.60
N LEU A 163 9.84 7.03 6.55
CA LEU A 163 9.63 8.32 5.88
C LEU A 163 9.07 9.38 6.85
N SER A 164 8.12 8.99 7.70
CA SER A 164 7.57 9.90 8.73
C SER A 164 8.65 10.40 9.70
N LEU A 165 9.68 9.60 9.97
CA LEU A 165 10.80 10.02 10.81
C LEU A 165 11.76 10.96 10.09
N ILE A 166 11.90 10.85 8.77
CA ILE A 166 12.69 11.78 7.95
C ILE A 166 12.07 13.18 7.99
N CYS A 167 10.72 13.30 8.13
CA CYS A 167 10.04 14.59 8.27
C CYS A 167 10.57 15.44 9.42
N PHE A 168 11.03 14.82 10.50
CA PHE A 168 11.61 15.56 11.64
C PHE A 168 13.04 16.07 11.36
N LEU A 169 13.70 15.56 10.33
CA LEU A 169 15.06 15.93 9.95
C LEU A 169 15.09 16.94 8.80
N SER A 170 14.09 16.90 7.94
CA SER A 170 13.96 17.77 6.77
C SER A 170 12.56 18.38 6.75
N LEU A 171 12.46 19.70 6.61
CA LEU A 171 11.18 20.41 6.54
C LEU A 171 10.50 20.30 5.18
N ASP A 172 11.25 19.88 4.16
CA ASP A 172 10.75 19.65 2.81
C ASP A 172 11.02 18.20 2.39
N LEU A 173 9.94 17.45 2.22
CA LEU A 173 9.99 16.04 1.87
C LEU A 173 9.48 15.74 0.46
N GLU A 174 8.95 16.71 -0.26
CA GLU A 174 8.29 16.45 -1.54
C GLU A 174 9.20 15.62 -2.47
N GLY A 175 10.48 15.97 -2.59
CA GLY A 175 11.43 15.22 -3.40
C GLY A 175 11.62 13.77 -2.97
N TYR A 176 11.73 13.51 -1.66
CA TYR A 176 11.87 12.14 -1.11
C TYR A 176 10.61 11.32 -1.33
N LEU A 177 9.45 11.93 -1.20
CA LEU A 177 8.16 11.28 -1.41
C LEU A 177 7.97 10.86 -2.87
N TYR A 178 8.30 11.73 -3.83
CA TYR A 178 8.23 11.39 -5.25
C TYR A 178 9.14 10.20 -5.60
N ILE A 179 10.38 10.18 -5.11
CA ILE A 179 11.31 9.07 -5.32
C ILE A 179 10.74 7.78 -4.70
N PHE A 180 10.25 7.84 -3.47
CA PHE A 180 9.70 6.68 -2.78
C PHE A 180 8.46 6.12 -3.48
N HIS A 181 7.55 7.00 -3.90
CA HIS A 181 6.36 6.60 -4.64
C HIS A 181 6.71 5.98 -6.00
N ALA A 182 7.70 6.54 -6.71
CA ALA A 182 8.19 5.97 -7.95
C ALA A 182 8.80 4.57 -7.74
N LEU A 183 9.59 4.39 -6.66
CA LEU A 183 10.16 3.08 -6.30
C LEU A 183 9.06 2.06 -5.98
N ILE A 184 8.04 2.43 -5.19
CA ILE A 184 6.91 1.54 -4.94
C ILE A 184 6.21 1.21 -6.25
N ALA A 185 5.79 2.20 -7.03
CA ALA A 185 5.05 1.98 -8.27
C ALA A 185 5.78 1.05 -9.24
N PHE A 186 7.11 1.21 -9.35
CA PHE A 186 7.94 0.45 -10.28
C PHE A 186 8.36 -0.92 -9.70
N CYS A 187 8.92 -0.95 -8.47
CA CYS A 187 9.53 -2.16 -7.92
C CYS A 187 8.53 -3.11 -7.24
N SER A 188 7.30 -2.65 -6.94
CA SER A 188 6.32 -3.51 -6.29
C SER A 188 5.48 -4.35 -7.26
N GLY A 189 5.59 -4.11 -8.58
CA GLY A 189 4.74 -4.76 -9.57
C GLY A 189 3.29 -4.27 -9.59
N GLN A 190 2.97 -3.15 -8.92
CA GLN A 190 1.62 -2.62 -8.82
C GLN A 190 1.07 -2.16 -10.17
N VAL A 191 1.88 -1.46 -10.96
CA VAL A 191 1.49 -0.89 -12.26
C VAL A 191 1.66 -1.91 -13.37
N VAL A 192 2.85 -2.50 -13.46
CA VAL A 192 3.21 -3.54 -14.42
C VAL A 192 3.73 -4.74 -13.66
N PRO A 193 3.17 -5.94 -13.90
CA PRO A 193 3.66 -7.16 -13.26
C PRO A 193 5.14 -7.39 -13.53
N LEU A 194 5.87 -7.85 -12.50
CA LEU A 194 7.32 -7.99 -12.58
C LEU A 194 7.80 -9.04 -13.60
N TRP A 195 6.96 -9.99 -13.99
CA TRP A 195 7.34 -10.97 -15.02
C TRP A 195 7.59 -10.38 -16.43
N PHE A 196 7.22 -9.09 -16.66
CA PHE A 196 7.57 -8.37 -17.90
C PHE A 196 8.91 -7.64 -17.83
N TYR A 197 9.56 -7.67 -16.66
CA TYR A 197 10.81 -6.94 -16.48
C TYR A 197 12.00 -7.76 -16.96
N PRO A 198 13.03 -7.11 -17.52
CA PRO A 198 14.25 -7.78 -17.93
C PRO A 198 15.01 -8.36 -16.72
N ASP A 199 15.72 -9.46 -16.92
CA ASP A 199 16.39 -10.23 -15.87
C ASP A 199 17.32 -9.42 -14.97
N PHE A 200 18.00 -8.42 -15.52
CA PHE A 200 18.91 -7.59 -14.73
C PHE A 200 18.16 -6.75 -13.69
N LEU A 201 16.97 -6.22 -14.02
CA LEU A 201 16.11 -5.49 -13.09
C LEU A 201 15.51 -6.44 -12.05
N LEU A 202 15.08 -7.61 -12.45
CA LEU A 202 14.55 -8.62 -11.53
C LEU A 202 15.57 -9.04 -10.48
N ARG A 203 16.86 -9.16 -10.85
CA ARG A 203 17.92 -9.46 -9.88
C ARG A 203 18.01 -8.40 -8.79
N ILE A 204 17.90 -7.12 -9.15
CA ILE A 204 17.91 -6.01 -8.17
C ILE A 204 16.64 -6.01 -7.32
N ILE A 205 15.46 -6.07 -7.96
CA ILE A 205 14.16 -6.00 -7.28
C ILE A 205 13.98 -7.18 -6.31
N ASN A 206 14.53 -8.36 -6.63
CA ASN A 206 14.43 -9.54 -5.78
C ASN A 206 15.08 -9.36 -4.40
N TRP A 207 16.07 -8.48 -4.28
CA TRP A 207 16.71 -8.13 -3.00
C TRP A 207 16.00 -7.01 -2.25
N LEU A 208 15.01 -6.34 -2.87
CA LEU A 208 14.32 -5.20 -2.29
C LEU A 208 12.98 -5.64 -1.66
N PRO A 209 12.52 -4.93 -0.62
CA PRO A 209 11.26 -5.26 0.06
C PRO A 209 10.02 -4.94 -0.76
N PHE A 210 10.11 -4.11 -1.80
CA PHE A 210 8.96 -3.54 -2.52
C PHE A 210 8.06 -4.59 -3.16
N LYS A 211 8.63 -5.64 -3.79
CA LYS A 211 7.85 -6.68 -4.46
C LYS A 211 6.94 -7.47 -3.50
N TYR A 212 7.33 -7.55 -2.23
CA TYR A 212 6.56 -8.25 -1.20
C TYR A 212 5.33 -7.46 -0.71
N VAL A 213 5.16 -6.20 -1.15
CA VAL A 213 3.98 -5.39 -0.82
C VAL A 213 2.80 -5.72 -1.72
N PHE A 214 3.03 -5.87 -3.05
CA PHE A 214 1.97 -6.12 -4.04
C PHE A 214 2.20 -7.40 -4.84
N TYR A 215 3.34 -7.55 -5.52
CA TYR A 215 3.56 -8.60 -6.50
C TYR A 215 3.42 -10.02 -5.95
N GLU A 216 4.17 -10.35 -4.92
CA GLU A 216 4.13 -11.69 -4.32
C GLU A 216 2.76 -12.05 -3.72
N PRO A 217 2.09 -11.15 -2.93
CA PRO A 217 0.72 -11.39 -2.49
C PRO A 217 -0.28 -11.58 -3.63
N LEU A 218 -0.18 -10.79 -4.71
CA LEU A 218 -1.04 -10.93 -5.88
C LEU A 218 -0.79 -12.23 -6.63
N LEU A 219 0.47 -12.65 -6.76
CA LEU A 219 0.81 -13.95 -7.36
C LEU A 219 0.21 -15.11 -6.58
N LEU A 220 0.33 -15.09 -5.25
CA LEU A 220 -0.25 -16.11 -4.38
C LEU A 220 -1.77 -16.14 -4.43
N PHE A 221 -2.40 -15.00 -4.67
CA PHE A 221 -3.83 -14.93 -4.86
C PHE A 221 -4.27 -15.61 -6.16
N ILE A 222 -3.53 -15.39 -7.29
CA ILE A 222 -3.92 -15.84 -8.63
C ILE A 222 -3.37 -17.23 -8.96
N ARG A 223 -2.21 -17.57 -8.39
CA ARG A 223 -1.48 -18.81 -8.65
C ARG A 223 -1.05 -19.46 -7.33
N ASN A 224 -0.87 -20.75 -7.36
CA ASN A 224 -0.25 -21.49 -6.24
C ASN A 224 1.26 -21.20 -6.21
N GLY A 225 1.66 -20.18 -5.48
CA GLY A 225 3.06 -19.84 -5.20
C GLY A 225 3.58 -20.49 -3.90
N ASN A 226 4.84 -20.27 -3.58
CA ASN A 226 5.44 -20.74 -2.33
C ASN A 226 5.09 -19.77 -1.18
N LEU A 227 3.94 -20.02 -0.52
CA LEU A 227 3.46 -19.20 0.62
C LEU A 227 4.52 -19.07 1.72
N PHE A 228 5.19 -20.18 2.09
CA PHE A 228 6.16 -20.17 3.17
C PHE A 228 7.33 -19.24 2.87
N GLN A 229 7.87 -19.29 1.66
CA GLN A 229 8.98 -18.43 1.25
C GLN A 229 8.57 -16.94 1.27
N THR A 230 7.42 -16.61 0.71
CA THR A 230 6.93 -15.23 0.69
C THR A 230 6.74 -14.67 2.10
N VAL A 231 6.10 -15.45 2.99
CA VAL A 231 5.89 -15.05 4.39
C VAL A 231 7.22 -14.86 5.12
N CYS A 232 8.18 -15.76 4.95
CA CYS A 232 9.50 -15.62 5.56
C CYS A 232 10.20 -14.32 5.15
N PHE A 233 10.22 -13.99 3.86
CA PHE A 233 10.83 -12.75 3.39
C PHE A 233 10.08 -11.50 3.88
N GLN A 234 8.75 -11.52 3.89
CA GLN A 234 7.95 -10.43 4.46
C GLN A 234 8.30 -10.20 5.93
N VAL A 235 8.34 -11.26 6.75
CA VAL A 235 8.67 -11.16 8.19
C VAL A 235 10.09 -10.64 8.39
N ILE A 236 11.07 -11.15 7.63
CA ILE A 236 12.47 -10.68 7.71
C ILE A 236 12.54 -9.17 7.40
N TRP A 237 11.90 -8.71 6.33
CA TRP A 237 11.92 -7.29 5.98
C TRP A 237 11.18 -6.42 6.99
N ILE A 238 10.04 -6.86 7.51
CA ILE A 238 9.32 -6.14 8.58
C ILE A 238 10.22 -6.00 9.80
N PHE A 239 10.94 -7.05 10.18
CA PHE A 239 11.87 -7.02 11.30
C PHE A 239 13.02 -6.02 11.08
N ILE A 240 13.67 -6.08 9.91
CA ILE A 240 14.77 -5.16 9.55
C ILE A 240 14.27 -3.70 9.58
N LEU A 241 13.15 -3.39 8.90
CA LEU A 241 12.62 -2.03 8.85
C LEU A 241 12.15 -1.53 10.22
N SER A 242 11.61 -2.43 11.06
CA SER A 242 11.22 -2.08 12.43
C SER A 242 12.44 -1.74 13.29
N LEU A 243 13.57 -2.44 13.13
CA LEU A 243 14.83 -2.10 13.81
C LEU A 243 15.36 -0.75 13.35
N ILE A 244 15.37 -0.50 12.02
CA ILE A 244 15.77 0.79 11.45
C ILE A 244 14.88 1.91 12.01
N GLY A 245 13.57 1.72 12.01
CA GLY A 245 12.60 2.69 12.54
C GLY A 245 12.84 3.00 14.03
N ARG A 246 13.08 1.98 14.86
CA ARG A 246 13.41 2.18 16.29
C ARG A 246 14.73 2.94 16.47
N PHE A 247 15.75 2.62 15.70
CA PHE A 247 17.03 3.32 15.75
C PHE A 247 16.87 4.79 15.34
N MET A 248 16.20 5.04 14.22
CA MET A 248 15.91 6.39 13.75
C MET A 248 15.10 7.20 14.78
N TRP A 249 14.07 6.60 15.37
CA TRP A 249 13.28 7.27 16.40
C TRP A 249 14.14 7.71 17.60
N LYS A 250 15.07 6.87 18.07
CA LYS A 250 16.01 7.24 19.14
C LYS A 250 16.91 8.41 18.77
N CYS A 251 17.28 8.54 17.50
CA CYS A 251 18.10 9.65 17.01
C CYS A 251 17.27 10.94 16.85
N VAL A 252 16.08 10.81 16.29
CA VAL A 252 15.16 11.91 15.98
C VAL A 252 14.61 12.53 17.28
N SER A 253 14.15 11.69 18.23
CA SER A 253 13.53 12.15 19.48
C SER A 253 14.44 13.05 20.32
N LYS A 254 15.76 12.90 20.19
CA LYS A 254 16.76 13.77 20.85
C LYS A 254 16.92 15.14 20.17
N LYS A 255 16.51 15.26 18.93
CA LYS A 255 16.67 16.47 18.09
C LYS A 255 15.37 17.26 17.93
N ILE A 256 14.28 16.78 18.50
CA ILE A 256 13.00 17.50 18.43
C ILE A 256 13.13 18.78 19.24
N ILE A 257 13.38 19.88 18.53
CA ILE A 257 13.33 21.23 19.08
C ILE A 257 11.90 21.71 18.86
N VAL A 258 11.21 21.93 19.95
CA VAL A 258 9.88 22.52 19.91
C VAL A 258 10.04 23.98 19.47
N GLN A 259 9.60 24.32 18.27
CA GLN A 259 9.56 25.73 17.85
C GLN A 259 8.54 26.46 18.73
N GLY A 260 9.00 27.35 19.58
CA GLY A 260 8.17 28.16 20.50
C GLY A 260 8.46 27.93 21.99
N GLY A 261 9.53 27.26 22.34
CA GLY A 261 10.05 27.20 23.71
C GLY A 261 11.17 28.16 23.94
#